data_5de97a79b57e37e22afdcb23b8b74910
#
_entry.id   5de97a79b57e37e22afdcb23b8b74910
#
_cell.length_a   1.000
_cell.length_b   1.000
_cell.length_c   1.000
_cell.angle_alpha   90.00
_cell.angle_beta   90.00
_cell.angle_gamma   90.00
#
_symmetry.space_group_name_H-M   'P 1'
#
loop_
_entity.id
_entity.type
_entity.pdbx_description
1 polymer ?
#
loop_
_entity_poly.entity_id
_entity_poly.type
_entity_poly.pdbx_seq_one_letter_code
_entity_poly.pdbx_strand_id
1 'polypeptide(L)'
;MSLNQLNKIIPFLCLLIFSACASVKAPQGGPLDSEPPKLLSTSPTKLTNLEPGQQITISFNEFIKEESLKNAIEIFPDINTKIDFEYYGKDVIITLPLNLEMKKTYVISLNSNLSDEQNVKLNENIIIPISCSSSIDQGTIKGQIFGSFTKPSILLWKGIIDKDELVSKKPDYVISSSKQFSFDYLAIDKYTITAVDLYNPKLSLEKNKLSFFSEGFIEVKEDNVTNVNFFFHKNETELESDSLDVSKDIEKFASILGNLNGKYILPVIIELKNEDNSFKTELSLDGTFKINNVINGRYQLFAYQDRNNNSILDTGSLEKNNNAEKFYVYPDSLTLRSNWELEIQDWNLDQ
;
A
#
# COMPACT_ATOMS: atom_id res chain seq x y z
N MET A 1 55.58 -60.17 -32.45
CA MET A 1 55.19 -58.81 -32.89
C MET A 1 56.50 -58.02 -33.06
N SER A 2 56.81 -57.58 -34.28
CA SER A 2 58.12 -56.93 -34.53
C SER A 2 58.11 -55.52 -34.00
N LEU A 3 59.31 -55.04 -33.54
CA LEU A 3 59.48 -53.69 -33.04
C LEU A 3 58.96 -52.58 -33.96
N ASN A 4 58.92 -52.85 -35.27
CA ASN A 4 58.39 -51.95 -36.30
C ASN A 4 56.86 -51.80 -36.29
N GLN A 5 56.12 -52.75 -35.72
CA GLN A 5 54.68 -52.64 -35.56
C GLN A 5 54.30 -51.87 -34.28
N LEU A 6 55.12 -51.98 -33.24
CA LEU A 6 54.95 -51.26 -31.98
C LEU A 6 55.11 -49.75 -32.17
N ASN A 7 56.13 -49.32 -32.96
CA ASN A 7 56.37 -47.91 -33.27
C ASN A 7 55.28 -47.23 -34.11
N LYS A 8 54.43 -47.96 -34.79
CA LYS A 8 53.27 -47.39 -35.55
C LYS A 8 51.99 -47.32 -34.69
N ILE A 9 51.90 -48.11 -33.65
CA ILE A 9 50.72 -48.16 -32.74
C ILE A 9 50.81 -47.07 -31.67
N ILE A 10 52.02 -46.79 -31.17
CA ILE A 10 52.26 -45.75 -30.17
C ILE A 10 51.76 -44.35 -30.57
N PRO A 11 52.07 -43.82 -31.77
CA PRO A 11 51.55 -42.49 -32.17
C PRO A 11 50.03 -42.50 -32.37
N PHE A 12 49.44 -43.62 -32.81
CA PHE A 12 48.01 -43.73 -32.98
C PHE A 12 47.27 -43.80 -31.62
N LEU A 13 47.87 -44.46 -30.61
CA LEU A 13 47.32 -44.53 -29.25
C LEU A 13 47.48 -43.13 -28.54
N CYS A 14 48.58 -42.39 -28.77
CA CYS A 14 48.74 -41.02 -28.29
C CYS A 14 47.72 -40.03 -28.92
N LEU A 15 47.34 -40.24 -30.21
CA LEU A 15 46.36 -39.41 -30.85
C LEU A 15 44.94 -39.56 -30.28
N LEU A 16 44.61 -40.77 -29.78
CA LEU A 16 43.33 -41.06 -29.11
C LEU A 16 43.17 -40.47 -27.74
N ILE A 17 44.29 -40.13 -27.06
CA ILE A 17 44.26 -39.55 -25.70
C ILE A 17 43.99 -38.03 -25.74
N PHE A 18 44.24 -37.38 -26.86
CA PHE A 18 43.95 -35.94 -27.02
C PHE A 18 42.53 -35.60 -27.49
N SER A 19 41.67 -36.57 -27.77
CA SER A 19 40.27 -36.35 -28.18
C SER A 19 39.27 -36.43 -27.03
N ALA A 20 39.75 -36.47 -25.79
CA ALA A 20 38.87 -36.26 -24.63
C ALA A 20 38.57 -34.73 -24.52
N CYS A 21 37.73 -34.20 -25.41
CA CYS A 21 37.06 -32.92 -25.18
C CYS A 21 36.21 -33.06 -23.91
N ALA A 22 36.74 -32.61 -22.79
CA ALA A 22 35.90 -32.33 -21.64
C ALA A 22 34.85 -31.30 -22.11
N SER A 23 33.64 -31.74 -22.34
CA SER A 23 32.54 -30.80 -22.49
C SER A 23 32.41 -30.08 -21.15
N VAL A 24 32.90 -28.87 -21.09
CA VAL A 24 32.62 -27.96 -19.97
C VAL A 24 31.10 -27.74 -20.03
N LYS A 25 30.34 -28.52 -19.25
CA LYS A 25 28.96 -28.15 -18.98
C LYS A 25 29.01 -26.74 -18.41
N ALA A 26 28.30 -25.83 -19.06
CA ALA A 26 28.11 -24.50 -18.47
C ALA A 26 27.67 -24.71 -17.00
N PRO A 27 28.27 -24.00 -16.05
CA PRO A 27 27.87 -24.11 -14.66
C PRO A 27 26.36 -23.90 -14.58
N GLN A 28 25.66 -24.91 -14.09
CA GLN A 28 24.24 -24.74 -13.77
C GLN A 28 24.23 -23.75 -12.62
N GLY A 29 23.66 -22.56 -12.86
CA GLY A 29 23.48 -21.56 -11.83
C GLY A 29 22.79 -22.17 -10.61
N GLY A 30 23.07 -21.63 -9.44
CA GLY A 30 22.34 -21.95 -8.22
C GLY A 30 20.83 -21.72 -8.37
N PRO A 31 20.02 -22.11 -7.38
CA PRO A 31 18.60 -21.74 -7.35
C PRO A 31 18.47 -20.23 -7.50
N LEU A 32 17.43 -19.81 -8.22
CA LEU A 32 17.11 -18.38 -8.36
C LEU A 32 16.86 -17.79 -6.97
N ASP A 33 17.49 -16.65 -6.70
CA ASP A 33 17.20 -15.89 -5.51
C ASP A 33 15.78 -15.32 -5.59
N SER A 34 15.06 -15.41 -4.49
CA SER A 34 13.70 -14.93 -4.33
C SER A 34 13.49 -14.15 -3.02
N GLU A 35 14.54 -14.04 -2.20
CA GLU A 35 14.44 -13.31 -0.95
C GLU A 35 14.83 -11.84 -1.16
N PRO A 36 13.99 -10.89 -0.71
CA PRO A 36 14.30 -9.48 -0.80
C PRO A 36 15.39 -9.08 0.21
N PRO A 37 16.14 -8.02 -0.07
CA PRO A 37 17.13 -7.49 0.87
C PRO A 37 16.47 -7.06 2.18
N LYS A 38 17.19 -7.29 3.30
CA LYS A 38 16.74 -7.00 4.66
C LYS A 38 17.71 -6.06 5.35
N LEU A 39 17.18 -5.08 6.07
CA LEU A 39 17.97 -4.22 6.95
C LEU A 39 18.50 -5.06 8.12
N LEU A 40 19.82 -5.06 8.32
CA LEU A 40 20.47 -5.73 9.46
C LEU A 40 20.74 -4.78 10.61
N SER A 41 21.30 -3.61 10.31
CA SER A 41 21.70 -2.65 11.34
C SER A 41 21.85 -1.24 10.79
N THR A 42 21.93 -0.29 11.73
CA THR A 42 22.30 1.10 11.45
C THR A 42 23.46 1.52 12.33
N SER A 43 24.27 2.45 11.84
CA SER A 43 25.32 3.11 12.63
C SER A 43 25.21 4.63 12.46
N PRO A 44 24.99 5.40 13.56
CA PRO A 44 24.86 4.91 14.93
C PRO A 44 23.61 4.03 15.12
N THR A 45 23.65 3.13 16.10
CA THR A 45 22.51 2.26 16.44
C THR A 45 21.31 3.07 16.96
N LYS A 46 21.59 4.16 17.68
CA LYS A 46 20.56 5.09 18.17
C LYS A 46 20.49 6.28 17.23
N LEU A 47 19.36 6.39 16.52
CA LEU A 47 19.12 7.42 15.52
C LEU A 47 18.39 8.66 16.09
N THR A 48 18.80 9.10 17.29
CA THR A 48 18.34 10.32 17.96
C THR A 48 19.53 11.20 18.30
N ASN A 49 19.30 12.50 18.53
CA ASN A 49 20.33 13.54 18.71
C ASN A 49 21.29 13.61 17.52
N LEU A 50 20.77 13.37 16.32
CA LEU A 50 21.56 13.47 15.10
C LEU A 50 21.73 14.95 14.71
N GLU A 51 22.84 15.25 14.07
CA GLU A 51 23.13 16.60 13.59
C GLU A 51 22.88 16.69 12.07
N PRO A 52 22.42 17.84 11.54
CA PRO A 52 22.41 18.08 10.11
C PRO A 52 23.81 17.87 9.50
N GLY A 53 23.90 17.18 8.38
CA GLY A 53 25.17 16.82 7.75
C GLY A 53 25.86 15.59 8.33
N GLN A 54 25.36 15.00 9.43
CA GLN A 54 25.90 13.76 10.00
C GLN A 54 25.69 12.60 9.03
N GLN A 55 26.64 11.68 9.00
CA GLN A 55 26.53 10.43 8.26
C GLN A 55 25.89 9.34 9.11
N ILE A 56 25.02 8.57 8.49
CA ILE A 56 24.46 7.33 9.03
C ILE A 56 24.73 6.20 8.05
N THR A 57 25.08 5.02 8.56
CA THR A 57 25.27 3.82 7.74
C THR A 57 24.07 2.89 7.91
N ILE A 58 23.57 2.37 6.82
CA ILE A 58 22.53 1.35 6.75
C ILE A 58 23.16 0.08 6.17
N SER A 59 23.13 -1.02 6.91
CA SER A 59 23.72 -2.30 6.51
C SER A 59 22.64 -3.33 6.17
N PHE A 60 22.82 -4.00 5.01
CA PHE A 60 21.91 -5.04 4.53
C PHE A 60 22.52 -6.43 4.64
N ASN A 61 21.66 -7.47 4.61
CA ASN A 61 22.08 -8.88 4.60
C ASN A 61 22.84 -9.27 3.32
N GLU A 62 22.60 -8.54 2.23
CA GLU A 62 23.11 -8.84 0.89
C GLU A 62 23.46 -7.58 0.11
N PHE A 63 24.04 -7.76 -1.09
CA PHE A 63 24.43 -6.66 -1.96
C PHE A 63 23.19 -5.99 -2.57
N ILE A 64 23.10 -4.67 -2.43
CA ILE A 64 22.04 -3.85 -3.00
C ILE A 64 22.46 -3.35 -4.37
N LYS A 65 21.53 -3.31 -5.31
CA LYS A 65 21.78 -2.71 -6.62
C LYS A 65 21.82 -1.18 -6.49
N GLU A 66 23.01 -0.57 -6.73
CA GLU A 66 23.22 0.87 -6.54
C GLU A 66 22.20 1.73 -7.32
N GLU A 67 21.91 1.37 -8.56
CA GLU A 67 20.95 2.11 -9.39
C GLU A 67 19.54 2.15 -8.81
N SER A 68 19.15 1.12 -8.05
CA SER A 68 17.84 1.03 -7.42
C SER A 68 17.69 2.02 -6.27
N LEU A 69 18.77 2.34 -5.54
CA LEU A 69 18.77 3.27 -4.41
C LEU A 69 18.31 4.67 -4.81
N LYS A 70 18.75 5.18 -5.98
CA LYS A 70 18.42 6.54 -6.45
C LYS A 70 16.92 6.81 -6.56
N ASN A 71 16.15 5.75 -6.79
CA ASN A 71 14.71 5.81 -6.96
C ASN A 71 13.93 5.22 -5.77
N ALA A 72 14.65 4.66 -4.79
CA ALA A 72 14.07 3.99 -3.65
C ALA A 72 14.12 4.82 -2.37
N ILE A 73 15.13 5.68 -2.22
CA ILE A 73 15.37 6.43 -1.00
C ILE A 73 14.60 7.76 -0.98
N GLU A 74 13.82 7.96 0.06
CA GLU A 74 13.02 9.16 0.29
C GLU A 74 13.14 9.58 1.75
N ILE A 75 12.93 10.86 2.06
CA ILE A 75 12.84 11.37 3.43
C ILE A 75 11.52 12.10 3.64
N PHE A 76 10.89 11.84 4.78
CA PHE A 76 9.64 12.46 5.18
C PHE A 76 9.75 13.08 6.58
N PRO A 77 9.06 14.21 6.83
CA PRO A 77 8.36 15.03 5.85
C PRO A 77 9.32 15.53 4.77
N ASP A 78 8.77 15.78 3.57
CA ASP A 78 9.57 16.24 2.43
C ASP A 78 10.28 17.59 2.75
N ILE A 79 11.58 17.61 2.57
CA ILE A 79 12.44 18.76 2.83
C ILE A 79 12.92 19.46 1.56
N ASN A 80 12.38 19.08 0.39
CA ASN A 80 12.78 19.61 -0.93
C ASN A 80 14.29 19.49 -1.24
N THR A 81 14.96 18.53 -0.61
CA THR A 81 16.39 18.25 -0.81
C THR A 81 16.58 16.78 -1.13
N LYS A 82 17.43 16.49 -2.09
CA LYS A 82 17.82 15.09 -2.36
C LYS A 82 18.72 14.59 -1.25
N ILE A 83 18.56 13.31 -0.93
CA ILE A 83 19.45 12.62 0.01
C ILE A 83 20.73 12.24 -0.75
N ASP A 84 21.87 12.63 -0.21
CA ASP A 84 23.18 12.18 -0.68
C ASP A 84 23.55 10.86 -0.02
N PHE A 85 24.03 9.90 -0.81
CA PHE A 85 24.46 8.62 -0.28
C PHE A 85 25.71 8.10 -1.03
N GLU A 86 26.49 7.32 -0.32
CA GLU A 86 27.62 6.57 -0.86
C GLU A 86 27.31 5.07 -0.74
N TYR A 87 27.66 4.32 -1.77
CA TYR A 87 27.35 2.89 -1.87
C TYR A 87 28.60 2.04 -1.70
N TYR A 88 28.54 1.06 -0.80
CA TYR A 88 29.59 0.10 -0.52
C TYR A 88 29.08 -1.35 -0.52
N GLY A 89 28.31 -1.73 -1.53
CA GLY A 89 27.79 -3.09 -1.67
C GLY A 89 26.65 -3.42 -0.72
N LYS A 90 26.97 -3.88 0.48
CA LYS A 90 25.97 -4.16 1.55
C LYS A 90 25.68 -2.96 2.44
N ASP A 91 26.54 -1.97 2.40
CA ASP A 91 26.44 -0.78 3.23
C ASP A 91 26.11 0.45 2.37
N VAL A 92 25.20 1.25 2.86
CA VAL A 92 24.82 2.54 2.28
C VAL A 92 25.07 3.61 3.34
N ILE A 93 25.95 4.55 3.04
CA ILE A 93 26.22 5.71 3.90
C ILE A 93 25.36 6.85 3.43
N ILE A 94 24.46 7.33 4.25
CA ILE A 94 23.59 8.47 3.96
C ILE A 94 24.13 9.69 4.68
N THR A 95 24.35 10.78 3.95
CA THR A 95 24.64 12.08 4.53
C THR A 95 23.33 12.83 4.77
N LEU A 96 23.03 13.14 6.03
CA LEU A 96 21.80 13.83 6.39
C LEU A 96 21.80 15.26 5.84
N PRO A 97 20.67 15.73 5.30
CA PRO A 97 20.55 17.08 4.78
C PRO A 97 20.86 18.16 5.84
N LEU A 98 21.49 19.25 5.40
CA LEU A 98 21.86 20.37 6.28
C LEU A 98 20.67 21.20 6.75
N ASN A 99 19.53 21.12 6.07
CA ASN A 99 18.30 21.84 6.37
C ASN A 99 17.32 21.08 7.28
N LEU A 100 17.78 20.03 7.96
CA LEU A 100 16.97 19.35 8.97
C LEU A 100 16.71 20.28 10.16
N GLU A 101 15.45 20.36 10.56
CA GLU A 101 15.03 21.14 11.71
C GLU A 101 15.34 20.40 13.02
N MET A 102 15.90 21.14 13.98
CA MET A 102 16.09 20.62 15.33
C MET A 102 14.73 20.32 15.98
N LYS A 103 14.66 19.29 16.79
CA LYS A 103 13.45 18.83 17.50
C LYS A 103 12.34 18.26 16.61
N LYS A 104 12.69 17.78 15.41
CA LYS A 104 11.74 17.15 14.49
C LYS A 104 12.17 15.71 14.21
N THR A 105 11.19 14.84 14.12
CA THR A 105 11.37 13.47 13.64
C THR A 105 11.26 13.46 12.11
N TYR A 106 12.16 12.74 11.49
CA TYR A 106 12.12 12.42 10.06
C TYR A 106 12.10 10.90 9.87
N VAL A 107 11.65 10.48 8.73
CA VAL A 107 11.61 9.07 8.33
C VAL A 107 12.34 8.91 7.02
N ILE A 108 13.41 8.12 7.01
CA ILE A 108 14.02 7.65 5.77
C ILE A 108 13.25 6.41 5.36
N SER A 109 12.65 6.45 4.18
CA SER A 109 11.92 5.35 3.58
C SER A 109 12.69 4.78 2.40
N LEU A 110 12.88 3.46 2.40
CA LEU A 110 13.36 2.72 1.24
C LEU A 110 12.16 1.96 0.67
N ASN A 111 11.68 2.41 -0.48
CA ASN A 111 10.46 1.87 -1.09
C ASN A 111 10.73 0.62 -1.96
N SER A 112 9.67 0.05 -2.50
CA SER A 112 9.71 -1.17 -3.33
C SER A 112 10.49 -1.06 -4.65
N ASN A 113 11.11 0.09 -4.95
CA ASN A 113 12.07 0.18 -6.05
C ASN A 113 13.46 -0.34 -5.66
N LEU A 114 13.77 -0.44 -4.35
CA LEU A 114 15.02 -1.05 -3.89
C LEU A 114 15.06 -2.52 -4.28
N SER A 115 16.17 -2.95 -4.84
CA SER A 115 16.42 -4.35 -5.17
C SER A 115 17.86 -4.74 -4.87
N ASP A 116 18.08 -6.04 -4.75
CA ASP A 116 19.41 -6.65 -4.75
C ASP A 116 20.03 -6.73 -6.15
N GLU A 117 21.21 -7.31 -6.25
CA GLU A 117 21.93 -7.54 -7.53
C GLU A 117 21.20 -8.57 -8.43
N GLN A 118 20.34 -9.41 -7.90
CA GLN A 118 19.51 -10.37 -8.62
C GLN A 118 18.17 -9.77 -9.09
N ASN A 119 17.91 -8.49 -8.78
CA ASN A 119 16.69 -7.73 -9.04
C ASN A 119 15.47 -8.19 -8.23
N VAL A 120 15.68 -8.85 -7.10
CA VAL A 120 14.60 -9.12 -6.14
C VAL A 120 14.29 -7.83 -5.38
N LYS A 121 13.07 -7.37 -5.47
CA LYS A 121 12.61 -6.10 -4.91
C LYS A 121 12.09 -6.26 -3.49
N LEU A 122 12.12 -5.17 -2.71
CA LEU A 122 11.43 -5.13 -1.43
C LEU A 122 9.92 -5.43 -1.62
N ASN A 123 9.39 -6.27 -0.74
CA ASN A 123 7.95 -6.52 -0.65
C ASN A 123 7.23 -5.39 0.09
N GLU A 124 7.91 -4.81 1.09
CA GLU A 124 7.41 -3.72 1.93
C GLU A 124 8.49 -2.65 2.09
N ASN A 125 8.08 -1.42 2.35
CA ASN A 125 9.02 -0.33 2.59
C ASN A 125 9.81 -0.56 3.88
N ILE A 126 11.12 -0.30 3.85
CA ILE A 126 11.94 -0.22 5.06
C ILE A 126 11.83 1.20 5.59
N ILE A 127 11.39 1.34 6.82
CA ILE A 127 11.13 2.63 7.49
C ILE A 127 12.15 2.83 8.60
N ILE A 128 12.94 3.90 8.50
CA ILE A 128 14.02 4.22 9.44
C ILE A 128 13.75 5.60 10.04
N PRO A 129 13.19 5.66 11.27
CA PRO A 129 12.98 6.94 11.93
C PRO A 129 14.29 7.53 12.44
N ILE A 130 14.49 8.80 12.21
CA ILE A 130 15.63 9.59 12.69
C ILE A 130 15.15 10.86 13.37
N SER A 131 15.91 11.38 14.32
CA SER A 131 15.54 12.63 15.00
C SER A 131 16.77 13.45 15.37
N CYS A 132 16.65 14.76 15.16
CA CYS A 132 17.60 15.73 15.71
C CYS A 132 17.34 16.05 17.20
N SER A 133 16.32 15.43 17.82
CA SER A 133 16.04 15.51 19.26
C SER A 133 16.40 14.22 19.99
N SER A 134 16.19 14.20 21.30
CA SER A 134 16.45 13.03 22.15
C SER A 134 15.42 11.91 21.99
N SER A 135 14.28 12.19 21.33
CA SER A 135 13.16 11.27 21.13
C SER A 135 12.70 11.25 19.69
N ILE A 136 12.02 10.18 19.32
CA ILE A 136 11.32 10.00 18.06
C ILE A 136 9.82 10.08 18.35
N ASP A 137 9.08 10.81 17.54
CA ASP A 137 7.62 10.87 17.62
C ASP A 137 7.01 9.49 17.41
N GLN A 138 5.84 9.21 18.03
CA GLN A 138 5.22 7.89 18.03
C GLN A 138 3.79 7.91 17.43
N GLY A 139 3.35 9.03 16.88
CA GLY A 139 2.03 9.12 16.27
C GLY A 139 1.88 8.22 15.06
N THR A 140 0.70 7.61 14.91
CA THR A 140 0.44 6.67 13.82
C THR A 140 -0.93 6.90 13.22
N ILE A 141 -0.98 6.93 11.87
CA ILE A 141 -2.23 6.87 11.09
C ILE A 141 -2.17 5.60 10.25
N LYS A 142 -3.17 4.74 10.38
CA LYS A 142 -3.31 3.51 9.58
C LYS A 142 -4.62 3.52 8.83
N GLY A 143 -4.69 2.73 7.77
CA GLY A 143 -5.94 2.62 7.05
C GLY A 143 -5.97 1.57 5.95
N GLN A 144 -7.14 1.49 5.33
CA GLN A 144 -7.39 0.57 4.23
C GLN A 144 -8.05 1.30 3.06
N ILE A 145 -7.82 0.78 1.86
CA ILE A 145 -8.39 1.28 0.62
C ILE A 145 -9.31 0.21 0.06
N PHE A 146 -10.54 0.61 -0.25
CA PHE A 146 -11.59 -0.25 -0.78
C PHE A 146 -12.02 0.17 -2.17
N GLY A 147 -12.72 -0.71 -2.87
CA GLY A 147 -13.26 -0.45 -4.20
C GLY A 147 -12.26 -0.72 -5.32
N SER A 148 -12.42 -0.02 -6.45
CA SER A 148 -11.67 -0.23 -7.69
C SER A 148 -10.58 0.83 -7.86
N PHE A 149 -9.33 0.41 -7.88
CA PHE A 149 -8.15 1.25 -8.06
C PHE A 149 -7.04 0.48 -8.78
N THR A 150 -6.10 1.20 -9.36
CA THR A 150 -4.96 0.63 -10.10
C THR A 150 -3.68 0.66 -9.28
N LYS A 151 -3.27 1.85 -8.85
CA LYS A 151 -2.07 2.09 -8.05
C LYS A 151 -2.31 3.29 -7.14
N PRO A 152 -2.94 3.07 -5.99
CA PRO A 152 -3.27 4.15 -5.08
C PRO A 152 -2.05 4.65 -4.33
N SER A 153 -2.04 5.94 -4.06
CA SER A 153 -1.11 6.60 -3.15
C SER A 153 -1.90 7.37 -2.11
N ILE A 154 -1.38 7.40 -0.90
CA ILE A 154 -1.94 8.21 0.19
C ILE A 154 -1.04 9.41 0.38
N LEU A 155 -1.65 10.58 0.32
CA LEU A 155 -1.02 11.87 0.50
C LEU A 155 -1.39 12.43 1.86
N LEU A 156 -0.40 12.93 2.60
CA LEU A 156 -0.59 13.48 3.94
C LEU A 156 0.10 14.84 4.03
N TRP A 157 -0.63 15.84 4.52
CA TRP A 157 -0.14 17.20 4.80
C TRP A 157 -0.25 17.47 6.28
N LYS A 158 0.77 18.05 6.87
CA LYS A 158 0.73 18.56 8.22
C LYS A 158 -0.15 19.81 8.28
N GLY A 159 -1.07 19.87 9.23
CA GLY A 159 -2.05 20.93 9.39
C GLY A 159 -3.39 20.63 8.71
N ILE A 160 -4.31 21.58 8.88
CA ILE A 160 -5.61 21.59 8.20
C ILE A 160 -5.42 22.37 6.91
N ILE A 161 -5.56 21.72 5.77
CA ILE A 161 -5.36 22.29 4.45
C ILE A 161 -6.70 22.30 3.73
N ASP A 162 -7.10 23.46 3.23
CA ASP A 162 -8.31 23.58 2.42
C ASP A 162 -8.13 22.93 1.05
N LYS A 163 -9.21 22.45 0.48
CA LYS A 163 -9.17 21.69 -0.78
C LYS A 163 -8.58 22.47 -1.95
N ASP A 164 -8.82 23.78 -2.00
CA ASP A 164 -8.26 24.66 -3.03
C ASP A 164 -6.72 24.74 -2.91
N GLU A 165 -6.18 24.65 -1.71
CA GLU A 165 -4.74 24.64 -1.47
C GLU A 165 -4.11 23.28 -1.80
N LEU A 166 -4.85 22.15 -1.65
CA LEU A 166 -4.35 20.80 -1.92
C LEU A 166 -3.85 20.66 -3.36
N VAL A 167 -4.45 21.37 -4.30
CA VAL A 167 -4.09 21.33 -5.73
C VAL A 167 -2.65 21.83 -5.97
N SER A 168 -2.22 22.83 -5.19
CA SER A 168 -0.93 23.51 -5.37
C SER A 168 0.12 23.13 -4.32
N LYS A 169 -0.31 22.66 -3.16
CA LYS A 169 0.56 22.36 -2.04
C LYS A 169 1.09 20.92 -2.12
N LYS A 170 2.41 20.80 -2.18
CA LYS A 170 3.07 19.49 -2.13
C LYS A 170 2.76 18.78 -0.81
N PRO A 171 2.45 17.48 -0.82
CA PRO A 171 2.27 16.72 0.42
C PRO A 171 3.58 16.57 1.18
N ASP A 172 3.51 16.57 2.51
CA ASP A 172 4.65 16.32 3.40
C ASP A 172 5.07 14.85 3.38
N TYR A 173 4.10 13.94 3.19
CA TYR A 173 4.31 12.50 3.11
C TYR A 173 3.53 11.90 1.96
N VAL A 174 4.13 10.92 1.28
CA VAL A 174 3.49 10.15 0.20
C VAL A 174 3.80 8.67 0.40
N ILE A 175 2.79 7.83 0.46
CA ILE A 175 2.96 6.38 0.50
C ILE A 175 2.20 5.76 -0.67
N SER A 176 2.90 4.98 -1.49
CA SER A 176 2.25 4.09 -2.46
C SER A 176 1.79 2.83 -1.72
N SER A 177 0.56 2.41 -1.96
CA SER A 177 -0.09 1.31 -1.24
C SER A 177 -0.77 0.34 -2.19
N SER A 178 -1.06 -0.85 -1.72
CA SER A 178 -1.96 -1.79 -2.41
C SER A 178 -3.36 -1.75 -1.82
N LYS A 179 -3.53 -2.10 -0.56
CA LYS A 179 -4.82 -2.09 0.15
C LYS A 179 -4.72 -1.51 1.56
N GLN A 180 -3.56 -1.57 2.17
CA GLN A 180 -3.33 -1.09 3.53
C GLN A 180 -2.17 -0.11 3.53
N PHE A 181 -2.21 0.88 4.41
CA PHE A 181 -1.14 1.86 4.59
C PHE A 181 -0.92 2.18 6.06
N SER A 182 0.28 2.65 6.39
CA SER A 182 0.63 3.20 7.69
C SER A 182 1.56 4.38 7.52
N PHE A 183 1.26 5.48 8.22
CA PHE A 183 2.20 6.55 8.50
C PHE A 183 2.59 6.43 9.97
N ASP A 184 3.82 6.08 10.22
CA ASP A 184 4.36 5.91 11.56
C ASP A 184 5.31 7.07 11.89
N TYR A 185 5.60 7.29 13.16
CA TYR A 185 6.51 8.31 13.66
C TYR A 185 6.07 9.73 13.36
N LEU A 186 4.77 9.98 13.32
CA LEU A 186 4.19 11.31 13.15
C LEU A 186 4.25 12.11 14.45
N ALA A 187 4.51 13.40 14.34
CA ALA A 187 4.35 14.33 15.46
C ALA A 187 2.87 14.42 15.88
N ILE A 188 2.63 14.73 17.15
CA ILE A 188 1.28 15.06 17.65
C ILE A 188 0.87 16.38 16.99
N ASP A 189 -0.07 16.30 16.05
CA ASP A 189 -0.59 17.44 15.31
C ASP A 189 -1.86 17.08 14.55
N LYS A 190 -2.41 18.02 13.80
CA LYS A 190 -3.50 17.81 12.85
C LYS A 190 -2.93 17.54 11.47
N TYR A 191 -3.58 16.67 10.72
CA TYR A 191 -3.16 16.29 9.38
C TYR A 191 -4.34 16.22 8.43
N THR A 192 -4.16 16.75 7.23
CA THR A 192 -5.08 16.53 6.10
C THR A 192 -4.60 15.32 5.30
N ILE A 193 -5.50 14.43 4.93
CA ILE A 193 -5.18 13.18 4.25
C ILE A 193 -6.12 12.91 3.06
N THR A 194 -5.58 12.39 1.98
CA THR A 194 -6.34 12.05 0.76
C THR A 194 -5.72 10.84 0.07
N ALA A 195 -6.56 9.95 -0.44
CA ALA A 195 -6.13 8.88 -1.34
C ALA A 195 -6.29 9.32 -2.80
N VAL A 196 -5.32 8.95 -3.64
CA VAL A 196 -5.23 9.29 -5.06
C VAL A 196 -4.86 8.06 -5.85
N ASP A 197 -5.67 7.69 -6.85
CA ASP A 197 -5.28 6.62 -7.77
C ASP A 197 -4.39 7.17 -8.89
N LEU A 198 -3.32 6.46 -9.22
CA LEU A 198 -2.32 6.83 -10.23
C LEU A 198 -1.67 8.21 -9.97
N TYR A 199 -1.32 8.49 -8.72
CA TYR A 199 -0.67 9.75 -8.35
C TYR A 199 0.59 10.03 -9.16
N ASN A 200 0.67 11.23 -9.69
CA ASN A 200 1.86 11.75 -10.36
C ASN A 200 2.13 13.18 -9.84
N PRO A 201 3.26 13.42 -9.16
CA PRO A 201 3.57 14.73 -8.58
C PRO A 201 3.78 15.85 -9.60
N LYS A 202 3.86 15.51 -10.90
CA LYS A 202 3.97 16.49 -12.00
C LYS A 202 2.62 16.93 -12.57
N LEU A 203 1.52 16.29 -12.16
CA LEU A 203 0.18 16.57 -12.63
C LEU A 203 -0.67 17.18 -11.50
N SER A 204 -1.63 18.03 -11.87
CA SER A 204 -2.63 18.53 -10.91
C SER A 204 -3.46 17.38 -10.35
N LEU A 205 -3.77 17.43 -9.04
CA LEU A 205 -4.64 16.46 -8.37
C LEU A 205 -6.06 16.40 -8.99
N GLU A 206 -6.53 17.48 -9.57
CA GLU A 206 -7.87 17.54 -10.22
C GLU A 206 -8.07 16.53 -11.33
N LYS A 207 -6.96 16.05 -11.95
CA LYS A 207 -7.00 15.07 -13.04
C LYS A 207 -7.00 13.63 -12.56
N ASN A 208 -6.90 13.43 -11.26
CA ASN A 208 -6.83 12.11 -10.66
C ASN A 208 -8.18 11.68 -10.06
N LYS A 209 -8.34 10.38 -9.92
CA LYS A 209 -9.41 9.81 -9.12
C LYS A 209 -9.04 9.95 -7.65
N LEU A 210 -9.88 10.66 -6.89
CA LEU A 210 -9.63 11.04 -5.51
C LEU A 210 -10.62 10.38 -4.56
N SER A 211 -10.16 10.16 -3.34
CA SER A 211 -11.01 9.80 -2.21
C SER A 211 -10.56 10.60 -0.98
N PHE A 212 -11.45 11.40 -0.42
CA PHE A 212 -11.18 12.25 0.72
C PHE A 212 -11.53 11.58 2.04
N PHE A 213 -10.95 12.07 3.12
CA PHE A 213 -11.37 11.67 4.46
C PHE A 213 -12.65 12.42 4.86
N SER A 214 -13.58 11.71 5.49
CA SER A 214 -14.93 12.23 5.76
C SER A 214 -14.95 13.40 6.75
N GLU A 215 -13.99 13.47 7.67
CA GLU A 215 -13.90 14.54 8.67
C GLU A 215 -12.99 15.70 8.24
N GLY A 216 -12.34 15.59 7.06
CA GLY A 216 -11.48 16.61 6.47
C GLY A 216 -10.06 16.60 7.01
N PHE A 217 -9.86 16.36 8.29
CA PHE A 217 -8.55 16.25 8.93
C PHE A 217 -8.54 15.19 10.03
N ILE A 218 -7.33 14.79 10.42
CA ILE A 218 -7.07 13.84 11.50
C ILE A 218 -6.28 14.55 12.58
N GLU A 219 -6.63 14.33 13.85
CA GLU A 219 -5.83 14.73 15.00
C GLU A 219 -5.05 13.52 15.52
N VAL A 220 -3.74 13.54 15.33
CA VAL A 220 -2.84 12.52 15.88
C VAL A 220 -2.59 12.83 17.35
N LYS A 221 -2.81 11.84 18.21
CA LYS A 221 -2.62 11.92 19.67
C LYS A 221 -1.58 10.90 20.10
N GLU A 222 -1.02 11.12 21.29
CA GLU A 222 -0.08 10.20 21.91
C GLU A 222 -0.76 8.83 22.15
N ASP A 223 -0.05 7.76 21.85
CA ASP A 223 -0.49 6.35 22.03
C ASP A 223 -1.82 5.97 21.36
N ASN A 224 -2.29 6.76 20.41
CA ASN A 224 -3.53 6.48 19.70
C ASN A 224 -3.27 6.23 18.21
N VAL A 225 -3.70 5.05 17.75
CA VAL A 225 -3.70 4.71 16.31
C VAL A 225 -5.01 5.17 15.71
N THR A 226 -4.96 6.12 14.79
CA THR A 226 -6.14 6.57 14.06
C THR A 226 -6.33 5.73 12.79
N ASN A 227 -7.50 5.11 12.65
CA ASN A 227 -7.86 4.33 11.47
C ASN A 227 -8.63 5.19 10.46
N VAL A 228 -8.20 5.12 9.20
CA VAL A 228 -8.77 5.88 8.09
C VAL A 228 -9.03 4.97 6.92
N ASN A 229 -10.24 4.97 6.40
CA ASN A 229 -10.58 4.19 5.23
C ASN A 229 -10.90 5.08 4.04
N PHE A 230 -10.48 4.64 2.85
CA PHE A 230 -10.77 5.28 1.58
C PHE A 230 -11.52 4.34 0.66
N PHE A 231 -12.37 4.89 -0.20
CA PHE A 231 -13.14 4.13 -1.17
C PHE A 231 -12.97 4.71 -2.57
N PHE A 232 -12.77 3.86 -3.56
CA PHE A 232 -12.75 4.25 -4.96
C PHE A 232 -13.86 3.52 -5.74
N HIS A 233 -14.69 4.27 -6.44
CA HIS A 233 -15.71 3.69 -7.33
C HIS A 233 -15.06 3.02 -8.55
N LYS A 234 -15.77 2.09 -9.16
CA LYS A 234 -15.44 1.58 -10.50
C LYS A 234 -15.65 2.70 -11.54
N ASN A 235 -14.79 2.79 -12.53
CA ASN A 235 -14.98 3.76 -13.61
C ASN A 235 -16.20 3.38 -14.46
N GLU A 236 -17.03 4.32 -14.83
CA GLU A 236 -18.25 4.08 -15.65
C GLU A 236 -17.92 3.47 -17.03
N THR A 237 -16.74 3.74 -17.57
CA THR A 237 -16.25 3.14 -18.83
C THR A 237 -15.99 1.62 -18.76
N GLU A 238 -15.91 1.04 -17.56
CA GLU A 238 -15.75 -0.41 -17.36
C GLU A 238 -17.10 -1.16 -17.29
N LEU A 239 -18.23 -0.43 -17.35
CA LEU A 239 -19.58 -1.00 -17.22
C LEU A 239 -20.22 -1.41 -18.57
N GLU A 240 -19.60 -1.14 -19.72
CA GLU A 240 -20.20 -1.34 -21.06
C GLU A 240 -19.82 -2.66 -21.77
N SER A 241 -19.50 -3.72 -21.07
CA SER A 241 -19.32 -5.01 -21.75
C SER A 241 -19.69 -6.22 -20.91
N ASP A 242 -20.98 -6.35 -20.56
CA ASP A 242 -21.55 -7.69 -20.45
C ASP A 242 -23.09 -7.60 -20.31
N SER A 243 -23.76 -7.52 -21.43
CA SER A 243 -25.13 -7.98 -21.53
C SER A 243 -25.10 -9.52 -21.45
N LEU A 244 -25.05 -10.05 -20.24
CA LEU A 244 -25.20 -11.48 -20.01
C LEU A 244 -26.59 -11.90 -20.42
N ASP A 245 -26.63 -12.76 -21.42
CA ASP A 245 -27.76 -13.58 -21.80
C ASP A 245 -28.23 -14.37 -20.57
N VAL A 246 -29.25 -13.89 -19.89
CA VAL A 246 -29.83 -14.53 -18.70
C VAL A 246 -30.58 -15.77 -19.19
N SER A 247 -29.88 -16.91 -19.22
CA SER A 247 -30.53 -18.20 -19.24
C SER A 247 -31.37 -18.30 -17.96
N LYS A 248 -32.68 -18.57 -18.12
CA LYS A 248 -33.67 -18.72 -17.06
C LYS A 248 -33.41 -20.00 -16.24
N ASP A 249 -32.35 -20.03 -15.50
CA ASP A 249 -32.24 -20.91 -14.35
C ASP A 249 -32.96 -20.25 -13.18
N ILE A 250 -33.73 -21.02 -12.44
CA ILE A 250 -34.48 -20.56 -11.26
C ILE A 250 -33.43 -20.01 -10.27
N GLU A 251 -33.21 -18.70 -10.30
CA GLU A 251 -32.28 -18.04 -9.41
C GLU A 251 -32.74 -18.23 -7.96
N LYS A 252 -31.97 -18.96 -7.20
CA LYS A 252 -32.21 -19.15 -5.79
C LYS A 252 -31.45 -18.08 -5.04
N PHE A 253 -32.17 -17.15 -4.46
CA PHE A 253 -31.61 -16.02 -3.74
C PHE A 253 -31.31 -16.35 -2.28
N ALA A 254 -30.36 -15.63 -1.74
CA ALA A 254 -30.07 -15.55 -0.31
C ALA A 254 -30.67 -14.28 0.28
N SER A 255 -30.70 -14.18 1.58
CA SER A 255 -30.95 -12.94 2.31
C SER A 255 -29.92 -12.76 3.43
N ILE A 256 -29.75 -11.50 3.85
CA ILE A 256 -28.93 -11.13 4.99
C ILE A 256 -29.71 -10.15 5.87
N LEU A 257 -29.61 -10.34 7.17
CA LEU A 257 -30.18 -9.42 8.17
C LEU A 257 -29.17 -9.21 9.31
N GLY A 258 -29.34 -8.12 10.03
CA GLY A 258 -28.50 -7.80 11.16
C GLY A 258 -28.86 -6.50 11.84
N ASN A 259 -28.06 -6.17 12.86
CA ASN A 259 -28.18 -4.93 13.63
C ASN A 259 -26.88 -4.13 13.54
N LEU A 260 -27.00 -2.84 13.29
CA LEU A 260 -25.91 -1.87 13.36
C LEU A 260 -26.00 -1.11 14.68
N ASN A 261 -24.95 -1.17 15.47
CA ASN A 261 -24.84 -0.49 16.76
C ASN A 261 -23.74 0.57 16.72
N GLY A 262 -23.83 1.59 17.57
CA GLY A 262 -22.83 2.66 17.66
C GLY A 262 -23.36 4.02 17.28
N LYS A 263 -22.46 4.96 17.01
CA LYS A 263 -22.79 6.35 16.67
C LYS A 263 -22.80 6.58 15.16
N TYR A 264 -23.97 6.90 14.62
CA TYR A 264 -24.15 7.26 13.21
C TYR A 264 -25.24 8.34 13.05
N ILE A 265 -25.27 8.95 11.88
CA ILE A 265 -26.28 9.94 11.50
C ILE A 265 -27.10 9.35 10.35
N LEU A 266 -28.39 9.31 10.49
CA LEU A 266 -29.32 8.82 9.44
C LEU A 266 -29.49 9.87 8.32
N PRO A 267 -29.77 9.45 7.08
CA PRO A 267 -29.91 8.05 6.66
C PRO A 267 -28.59 7.30 6.56
N VAL A 268 -28.61 6.02 6.84
CA VAL A 268 -27.50 5.10 6.64
C VAL A 268 -27.90 4.04 5.64
N ILE A 269 -27.08 3.85 4.61
CA ILE A 269 -27.24 2.79 3.62
C ILE A 269 -26.35 1.61 4.01
N ILE A 270 -26.91 0.43 3.99
CA ILE A 270 -26.20 -0.84 4.11
C ILE A 270 -26.03 -1.39 2.68
N GLU A 271 -24.79 -1.59 2.25
CA GLU A 271 -24.44 -2.08 0.91
C GLU A 271 -23.65 -3.38 1.02
N LEU A 272 -24.15 -4.43 0.42
CA LEU A 272 -23.48 -5.69 0.23
C LEU A 272 -22.91 -5.74 -1.19
N LYS A 273 -21.60 -5.78 -1.34
CA LYS A 273 -20.92 -5.57 -2.63
C LYS A 273 -19.81 -6.58 -2.90
N ASN A 274 -19.68 -6.98 -4.17
CA ASN A 274 -18.52 -7.63 -4.74
C ASN A 274 -18.12 -6.95 -6.07
N GLU A 275 -17.31 -7.60 -6.89
CA GLU A 275 -16.86 -7.04 -8.17
C GLU A 275 -18.01 -6.84 -9.17
N ASP A 276 -19.00 -7.75 -9.16
CA ASP A 276 -20.06 -7.83 -10.16
C ASP A 276 -21.40 -7.27 -9.66
N ASN A 277 -21.68 -7.38 -8.36
CA ASN A 277 -23.01 -7.12 -7.80
C ASN A 277 -22.96 -6.18 -6.60
N SER A 278 -24.01 -5.37 -6.49
CA SER A 278 -24.27 -4.50 -5.34
C SER A 278 -25.75 -4.58 -4.95
N PHE A 279 -26.01 -4.86 -3.67
CA PHE A 279 -27.35 -4.91 -3.08
C PHE A 279 -27.42 -3.94 -1.91
N LYS A 280 -28.46 -3.12 -1.85
CA LYS A 280 -28.58 -2.04 -0.88
C LYS A 280 -29.90 -2.08 -0.12
N THR A 281 -29.87 -1.58 1.09
CA THR A 281 -31.06 -1.28 1.88
C THR A 281 -30.78 -0.08 2.78
N GLU A 282 -31.79 0.67 3.13
CA GLU A 282 -31.69 1.72 4.15
C GLU A 282 -31.79 1.09 5.55
N LEU A 283 -31.00 1.58 6.48
CA LEU A 283 -31.04 1.17 7.88
C LEU A 283 -32.31 1.66 8.53
N SER A 284 -33.03 0.77 9.19
CA SER A 284 -34.23 1.13 9.97
C SER A 284 -33.88 1.99 11.19
N LEU A 285 -34.86 2.75 11.69
CA LEU A 285 -34.68 3.63 12.86
C LEU A 285 -34.27 2.91 14.14
N ASP A 286 -34.58 1.63 14.24
CA ASP A 286 -34.21 0.76 15.36
C ASP A 286 -32.81 0.12 15.20
N GLY A 287 -32.08 0.46 14.12
CA GLY A 287 -30.75 -0.08 13.82
C GLY A 287 -30.77 -1.45 13.11
N THR A 288 -31.94 -1.95 12.73
CA THR A 288 -32.03 -3.22 11.99
C THR A 288 -31.92 -3.01 10.49
N PHE A 289 -31.45 -4.02 9.76
CA PHE A 289 -31.46 -4.04 8.31
C PHE A 289 -31.74 -5.44 7.77
N LYS A 290 -32.30 -5.49 6.55
CA LYS A 290 -32.47 -6.74 5.80
C LYS A 290 -32.27 -6.48 4.31
N ILE A 291 -31.42 -7.30 3.66
CA ILE A 291 -31.24 -7.31 2.21
C ILE A 291 -31.74 -8.66 1.69
N ASN A 292 -32.74 -8.61 0.80
CA ASN A 292 -33.32 -9.79 0.17
C ASN A 292 -32.83 -9.93 -1.28
N ASN A 293 -33.09 -11.08 -1.88
CA ASN A 293 -32.82 -11.37 -3.29
C ASN A 293 -31.33 -11.20 -3.66
N VAL A 294 -30.44 -11.61 -2.76
CA VAL A 294 -29.00 -11.58 -2.99
C VAL A 294 -28.60 -12.84 -3.75
N ILE A 295 -27.88 -12.66 -4.85
CA ILE A 295 -27.27 -13.77 -5.61
C ILE A 295 -26.21 -14.44 -4.73
N ASN A 296 -26.06 -15.76 -4.81
CA ASN A 296 -25.03 -16.49 -4.08
C ASN A 296 -23.63 -15.98 -4.47
N GLY A 297 -22.76 -15.83 -3.48
CA GLY A 297 -21.42 -15.28 -3.71
C GLY A 297 -20.70 -14.89 -2.44
N ARG A 298 -19.50 -14.35 -2.62
CA ARG A 298 -18.72 -13.74 -1.54
C ARG A 298 -18.78 -12.23 -1.68
N TYR A 299 -19.07 -11.56 -0.57
CA TYR A 299 -19.34 -10.12 -0.52
C TYR A 299 -18.60 -9.45 0.63
N GLN A 300 -18.35 -8.16 0.47
CA GLN A 300 -18.02 -7.25 1.56
C GLN A 300 -19.25 -6.43 1.93
N LEU A 301 -19.51 -6.26 3.22
CA LEU A 301 -20.60 -5.44 3.71
C LEU A 301 -20.08 -4.08 4.14
N PHE A 302 -20.79 -3.03 3.71
CA PHE A 302 -20.51 -1.63 4.02
C PHE A 302 -21.75 -1.00 4.68
N ALA A 303 -21.50 -0.01 5.55
CA ALA A 303 -22.52 0.94 6.01
C ALA A 303 -21.98 2.34 5.75
N TYR A 304 -22.78 3.25 5.22
CA TYR A 304 -22.36 4.64 5.02
C TYR A 304 -23.49 5.62 5.29
N GLN A 305 -23.09 6.81 5.77
CA GLN A 305 -24.01 7.91 6.06
C GLN A 305 -24.30 8.67 4.76
N ASP A 306 -25.46 8.45 4.17
CA ASP A 306 -25.88 9.08 2.90
C ASP A 306 -26.41 10.50 3.18
N ARG A 307 -25.53 11.49 3.18
CA ARG A 307 -25.86 12.87 3.56
C ARG A 307 -26.71 13.62 2.54
N ASN A 308 -26.67 13.20 1.30
CA ASN A 308 -27.38 13.87 0.20
C ASN A 308 -28.57 13.05 -0.36
N ASN A 309 -28.86 11.90 0.24
CA ASN A 309 -29.94 10.98 -0.13
C ASN A 309 -29.86 10.48 -1.58
N ASN A 310 -28.63 10.21 -2.07
CA ASN A 310 -28.44 9.69 -3.43
C ASN A 310 -28.20 8.17 -3.47
N SER A 311 -28.12 7.52 -2.31
CA SER A 311 -27.82 6.09 -2.13
C SER A 311 -26.49 5.66 -2.79
N ILE A 312 -25.53 6.58 -2.92
CA ILE A 312 -24.18 6.35 -3.43
C ILE A 312 -23.18 6.83 -2.36
N LEU A 313 -22.20 6.02 -2.02
CA LEU A 313 -21.12 6.43 -1.13
C LEU A 313 -20.28 7.53 -1.79
N ASP A 314 -20.43 8.77 -1.39
CA ASP A 314 -19.62 9.87 -1.92
C ASP A 314 -18.17 9.83 -1.42
N THR A 315 -17.22 9.92 -2.33
CA THR A 315 -15.77 9.92 -2.02
C THR A 315 -15.19 11.33 -1.85
N GLY A 316 -16.05 12.35 -1.88
CA GLY A 316 -15.68 13.77 -1.85
C GLY A 316 -15.23 14.31 -3.21
N SER A 317 -15.09 15.63 -3.30
CA SER A 317 -14.74 16.30 -4.56
C SER A 317 -13.97 17.59 -4.28
N LEU A 318 -12.97 17.90 -5.11
CA LEU A 318 -12.33 19.20 -5.16
C LEU A 318 -13.29 20.25 -5.70
N GLU A 319 -13.95 19.96 -6.82
CA GLU A 319 -14.85 20.87 -7.52
C GLU A 319 -16.04 21.32 -6.64
N LYS A 320 -16.65 20.36 -5.93
CA LYS A 320 -17.79 20.64 -5.03
C LYS A 320 -17.33 21.07 -3.63
N ASN A 321 -16.05 21.09 -3.37
CA ASN A 321 -15.43 21.39 -2.07
C ASN A 321 -16.08 20.61 -0.90
N ASN A 322 -16.43 19.33 -1.12
CA ASN A 322 -17.05 18.47 -0.11
C ASN A 322 -16.14 17.31 0.30
N ASN A 323 -16.25 16.90 1.55
CA ASN A 323 -15.59 15.70 2.06
C ASN A 323 -16.35 14.43 1.64
N ALA A 324 -15.69 13.27 1.74
CA ALA A 324 -16.35 12.00 1.59
C ALA A 324 -17.41 11.77 2.67
N GLU A 325 -18.33 10.89 2.39
CA GLU A 325 -19.24 10.37 3.41
C GLU A 325 -18.51 9.40 4.32
N LYS A 326 -18.94 9.38 5.59
CA LYS A 326 -18.38 8.46 6.57
C LYS A 326 -18.92 7.07 6.30
N PHE A 327 -18.02 6.11 6.13
CA PHE A 327 -18.38 4.73 5.90
C PHE A 327 -17.65 3.76 6.83
N TYR A 328 -18.23 2.60 6.99
CA TYR A 328 -17.76 1.53 7.85
C TYR A 328 -17.74 0.24 7.04
N VAL A 329 -16.81 -0.63 7.35
CA VAL A 329 -16.66 -1.91 6.66
C VAL A 329 -16.80 -3.03 7.69
N TYR A 330 -17.66 -3.98 7.41
CA TYR A 330 -17.77 -5.18 8.25
C TYR A 330 -16.44 -5.96 8.16
N PRO A 331 -15.87 -6.39 9.30
CA PRO A 331 -14.51 -6.93 9.32
C PRO A 331 -14.29 -8.14 8.42
N ASP A 332 -15.31 -9.01 8.31
CA ASP A 332 -15.23 -10.25 7.58
C ASP A 332 -15.90 -10.18 6.22
N SER A 333 -15.36 -10.89 5.25
CA SER A 333 -16.06 -11.16 4.00
C SER A 333 -17.15 -12.21 4.23
N LEU A 334 -18.35 -11.96 3.73
CA LEU A 334 -19.54 -12.78 3.92
C LEU A 334 -19.76 -13.70 2.72
N THR A 335 -20.00 -14.99 2.98
CA THR A 335 -20.36 -15.95 1.93
C THR A 335 -21.84 -16.27 2.04
N LEU A 336 -22.61 -15.86 1.02
CA LEU A 336 -24.04 -16.10 0.91
C LEU A 336 -24.32 -17.30 0.02
N ARG A 337 -25.21 -18.16 0.47
CA ARG A 337 -25.63 -19.38 -0.26
C ARG A 337 -27.11 -19.31 -0.58
N SER A 338 -27.49 -19.75 -1.76
CA SER A 338 -28.87 -19.77 -2.22
C SER A 338 -29.81 -20.46 -1.21
N ASN A 339 -30.98 -19.85 -1.00
CA ASN A 339 -32.01 -20.27 -0.04
C ASN A 339 -31.59 -20.20 1.44
N TRP A 340 -30.51 -19.50 1.76
CA TRP A 340 -30.09 -19.28 3.16
C TRP A 340 -30.34 -17.84 3.55
N GLU A 341 -30.66 -17.67 4.82
CA GLU A 341 -30.70 -16.39 5.49
C GLU A 341 -29.50 -16.31 6.42
N LEU A 342 -28.63 -15.32 6.20
CA LEU A 342 -27.48 -15.07 7.05
C LEU A 342 -27.82 -13.98 8.04
N GLU A 343 -27.71 -14.26 9.33
CA GLU A 343 -27.86 -13.28 10.38
C GLU A 343 -26.49 -12.80 10.85
N ILE A 344 -26.29 -11.49 10.85
CA ILE A 344 -25.12 -10.82 11.42
C ILE A 344 -25.50 -10.30 12.80
N GLN A 345 -24.81 -10.80 13.80
CA GLN A 345 -24.98 -10.33 15.18
C GLN A 345 -23.94 -9.23 15.47
N ASP A 346 -24.40 -8.14 16.12
CA ASP A 346 -23.59 -7.13 16.80
C ASP A 346 -22.48 -6.47 15.94
N TRP A 347 -22.84 -5.92 14.77
CA TRP A 347 -21.97 -5.01 14.07
C TRP A 347 -21.86 -3.68 14.81
N ASN A 348 -20.81 -3.52 15.61
CA ASN A 348 -20.56 -2.32 16.40
C ASN A 348 -19.54 -1.40 15.68
N LEU A 349 -19.94 -0.13 15.45
CA LEU A 349 -19.13 0.87 14.77
C LEU A 349 -18.12 1.58 15.67
N ASP A 350 -18.23 1.43 16.97
CA ASP A 350 -17.38 2.09 17.97
C ASP A 350 -16.15 1.20 18.37
N GLN A 351 -15.95 0.08 17.69
CA GLN A 351 -14.82 -0.84 17.91
C GLN A 351 -13.62 -0.54 17.03
#